data_f14d51cf0d70b008895451c3679f232d
#
_entry.id   f14d51cf0d70b008895451c3679f232d
#
_cell.length_a   1.000
_cell.length_b   1.000
_cell.length_c   1.000
_cell.angle_alpha   90.00
_cell.angle_beta   90.00
_cell.angle_gamma   90.00
#
_symmetry.space_group_name_H-M   'P 1'
#
loop_
_entity.id
_entity.type
_entity.pdbx_description
1 polymer ?
#
loop_
_entity_poly.entity_id
_entity_poly.type
_entity_poly.pdbx_seq_one_letter_code
_entity_poly.pdbx_strand_id
1 'polypeptide(L)'
;MHLCVKTSLLTLLTLIPMSLFAEAKLSLALRSRTGPDLDQATTNKVEWKASQTALIICDMWDDHWCKSAARRVVELADPMNEVVKKARSMGILIIHAPSSVVDFYKSAPQRKYAQGAPFAKSPVPLSVKERWGTKWCWPDPAFEGVLPIDDSDMGCSCPEPKCAIREAWTKQIKRIGIEKGDAITDNGQETYNLLAMKKIDNVILCGVHLNMCVLGRPFGIRQMVKVGKNVALMRDMTDTMYNPQRPPGVDHFTGNDLVIGHVERYWCPTFTSDAIVGGKPFRFGEDKR
;
A
#
# COMPACT_ATOMS: atom_id res chain seq x y z
N MET A 1 71.25 40.76 1.94
CA MET A 1 70.38 40.52 0.76
C MET A 1 69.70 39.16 0.94
N HIS A 2 68.49 39.14 1.53
CA HIS A 2 67.74 37.90 1.75
C HIS A 2 66.61 37.78 0.69
N LEU A 3 66.72 36.75 -0.17
CA LEU A 3 65.76 36.44 -1.19
C LEU A 3 64.63 35.65 -0.55
N CYS A 4 63.44 36.21 -0.51
CA CYS A 4 62.24 35.56 -0.01
C CYS A 4 61.53 34.82 -1.18
N VAL A 5 61.64 33.54 -1.24
CA VAL A 5 60.92 32.68 -2.23
C VAL A 5 59.48 32.47 -1.75
N LYS A 6 58.51 33.06 -2.43
CA LYS A 6 57.08 32.79 -2.22
C LYS A 6 56.68 31.53 -2.98
N THR A 7 56.42 30.45 -2.24
CA THR A 7 55.86 29.22 -2.79
C THR A 7 54.34 29.37 -2.89
N SER A 8 53.81 29.50 -4.11
CA SER A 8 52.36 29.48 -4.37
C SER A 8 51.87 28.02 -4.38
N LEU A 9 51.04 27.68 -3.42
CA LEU A 9 50.34 26.41 -3.34
C LEU A 9 49.14 26.46 -4.27
N LEU A 10 49.22 25.76 -5.41
CA LEU A 10 48.12 25.62 -6.37
C LEU A 10 47.16 24.51 -5.87
N THR A 11 46.04 24.89 -5.28
CA THR A 11 45.00 23.91 -4.86
C THR A 11 44.22 23.42 -6.07
N LEU A 12 44.51 22.19 -6.48
CA LEU A 12 43.81 21.52 -7.56
C LEU A 12 42.42 21.08 -7.05
N LEU A 13 41.37 21.80 -7.42
CA LEU A 13 40.00 21.46 -7.12
C LEU A 13 39.57 20.32 -8.06
N THR A 14 39.59 19.07 -7.59
CA THR A 14 39.07 17.93 -8.33
C THR A 14 37.54 18.01 -8.33
N LEU A 15 36.96 18.42 -9.45
CA LEU A 15 35.54 18.26 -9.76
C LEU A 15 35.23 16.78 -9.86
N ILE A 16 34.63 16.19 -8.82
CA ILE A 16 34.05 14.86 -8.87
C ILE A 16 32.83 14.95 -9.81
N PRO A 17 32.80 14.21 -10.92
CA PRO A 17 31.64 14.20 -11.79
C PRO A 17 30.45 13.66 -10.99
N MET A 18 29.47 14.51 -10.73
CA MET A 18 28.16 14.10 -10.22
C MET A 18 27.52 13.24 -11.33
N SER A 19 27.63 11.91 -11.19
CA SER A 19 26.95 10.98 -12.07
C SER A 19 25.46 11.30 -12.04
N LEU A 20 24.91 11.86 -13.11
CA LEU A 20 23.48 11.97 -13.33
C LEU A 20 22.96 10.52 -13.47
N PHE A 21 22.66 9.86 -12.35
CA PHE A 21 21.82 8.66 -12.41
C PHE A 21 20.45 9.10 -12.91
N ALA A 22 20.06 8.57 -14.06
CA ALA A 22 18.70 8.81 -14.56
C ALA A 22 17.70 8.42 -13.47
N GLU A 23 16.78 9.32 -13.14
CA GLU A 23 15.76 9.10 -12.12
C GLU A 23 14.92 7.88 -12.51
N ALA A 24 14.83 6.90 -11.60
CA ALA A 24 14.06 5.68 -11.86
C ALA A 24 12.57 6.02 -12.02
N LYS A 25 11.96 5.48 -13.06
CA LYS A 25 10.54 5.68 -13.39
C LYS A 25 9.79 4.36 -13.34
N LEU A 26 8.52 4.42 -12.92
CA LEU A 26 7.56 3.35 -13.02
C LEU A 26 6.68 3.62 -14.25
N SER A 27 6.68 2.70 -15.21
CA SER A 27 5.74 2.71 -16.32
C SER A 27 4.55 1.82 -15.96
N LEU A 28 3.40 2.42 -15.69
CA LEU A 28 2.21 1.73 -15.19
C LEU A 28 1.09 1.76 -16.23
N ALA A 29 0.46 0.61 -16.45
CA ALA A 29 -0.78 0.48 -17.20
C ALA A 29 -1.97 0.52 -16.21
N LEU A 30 -2.47 1.72 -15.94
CA LEU A 30 -3.51 1.97 -14.96
C LEU A 30 -4.89 1.67 -15.53
N ARG A 31 -5.55 0.66 -14.97
CA ARG A 31 -6.91 0.25 -15.30
C ARG A 31 -7.92 0.97 -14.42
N SER A 32 -8.94 1.55 -15.02
CA SER A 32 -10.06 2.19 -14.34
C SER A 32 -11.38 1.85 -15.01
N ARG A 33 -12.49 2.10 -14.33
CA ARG A 33 -13.85 1.90 -14.83
C ARG A 33 -14.59 3.24 -14.79
N THR A 34 -15.01 3.72 -15.95
CA THR A 34 -15.69 5.01 -16.09
C THR A 34 -16.96 4.82 -16.93
N GLY A 35 -17.97 5.61 -16.64
CA GLY A 35 -19.25 5.59 -17.36
C GLY A 35 -20.34 4.76 -16.70
N PRO A 36 -21.52 4.66 -17.31
CA PRO A 36 -22.66 3.95 -16.76
C PRO A 36 -22.49 2.43 -16.76
N ASP A 37 -21.66 1.92 -17.67
CA ASP A 37 -21.41 0.49 -17.83
C ASP A 37 -20.15 0.11 -17.04
N LEU A 38 -20.39 -0.63 -15.95
CA LEU A 38 -19.30 -1.10 -15.04
C LEU A 38 -18.39 -2.14 -15.66
N ASP A 39 -18.82 -2.81 -16.72
CA ASP A 39 -18.06 -3.89 -17.32
C ASP A 39 -16.96 -3.38 -18.26
N GLN A 40 -17.01 -2.11 -18.65
CA GLN A 40 -16.00 -1.51 -19.50
C GLN A 40 -14.83 -0.93 -18.69
N ALA A 41 -13.70 -1.63 -18.71
CA ALA A 41 -12.45 -1.12 -18.17
C ALA A 41 -11.64 -0.41 -19.26
N THR A 42 -11.09 0.76 -18.91
CA THR A 42 -10.11 1.49 -19.74
C THR A 42 -8.74 1.39 -19.11
N THR A 43 -7.69 1.41 -19.93
CA THR A 43 -6.31 1.36 -19.46
C THR A 43 -5.51 2.52 -20.03
N ASN A 44 -4.90 3.31 -19.15
CA ASN A 44 -4.05 4.44 -19.50
C ASN A 44 -2.62 4.17 -19.05
N LYS A 45 -1.65 4.45 -19.93
CA LYS A 45 -0.22 4.37 -19.57
C LYS A 45 0.20 5.69 -18.92
N VAL A 46 0.87 5.56 -17.78
CA VAL A 46 1.46 6.70 -17.05
C VAL A 46 2.89 6.39 -16.64
N GLU A 47 3.68 7.43 -16.44
CA GLU A 47 5.00 7.32 -15.84
C GLU A 47 5.03 8.06 -14.50
N TRP A 48 5.38 7.35 -13.44
CA TRP A 48 5.61 7.91 -12.12
C TRP A 48 7.09 7.91 -11.78
N LYS A 49 7.57 8.99 -11.19
CA LYS A 49 8.93 9.03 -10.63
C LYS A 49 8.99 8.19 -9.36
N ALA A 50 9.94 7.27 -9.29
CA ALA A 50 10.10 6.41 -8.12
C ALA A 50 10.36 7.23 -6.85
N SER A 51 11.16 8.30 -6.94
CA SER A 51 11.47 9.21 -5.83
C SER A 51 10.26 9.99 -5.29
N GLN A 52 9.18 10.10 -6.08
CA GLN A 52 7.90 10.75 -5.72
C GLN A 52 6.79 9.72 -5.46
N THR A 53 7.13 8.47 -5.27
CA THR A 53 6.17 7.36 -5.07
C THR A 53 6.39 6.69 -3.72
N ALA A 54 5.31 6.35 -3.03
CA ALA A 54 5.31 5.48 -1.86
C ALA A 54 4.53 4.19 -2.13
N LEU A 55 5.00 3.09 -1.55
CA LEU A 55 4.28 1.81 -1.49
C LEU A 55 3.87 1.57 -0.04
N ILE A 56 2.56 1.55 0.21
CA ILE A 56 1.97 1.26 1.53
C ILE A 56 1.50 -0.19 1.55
N ILE A 57 2.04 -0.97 2.48
CA ILE A 57 1.73 -2.38 2.71
C ILE A 57 0.76 -2.45 3.87
N CYS A 58 -0.52 -2.68 3.57
CA CYS A 58 -1.60 -2.71 4.55
C CYS A 58 -1.75 -4.10 5.18
N ASP A 59 -1.70 -4.17 6.51
CA ASP A 59 -2.18 -5.27 7.35
C ASP A 59 -1.76 -6.69 6.94
N MET A 60 -0.55 -6.85 6.40
CA MET A 60 0.05 -8.15 6.12
C MET A 60 0.53 -8.79 7.43
N TRP A 61 -0.43 -9.20 8.28
CA TRP A 61 -0.20 -9.75 9.61
C TRP A 61 0.35 -11.18 9.63
N ASP A 62 0.92 -11.59 10.74
CA ASP A 62 1.50 -12.92 10.98
C ASP A 62 0.45 -14.02 11.21
N ASP A 63 -0.79 -13.67 11.57
CA ASP A 63 -1.96 -14.56 11.66
C ASP A 63 -3.24 -13.75 11.42
N HIS A 64 -4.36 -14.45 11.27
CA HIS A 64 -5.70 -13.88 11.19
C HIS A 64 -6.71 -14.84 11.83
N TRP A 65 -7.79 -14.31 12.43
CA TRP A 65 -8.83 -15.15 13.03
C TRP A 65 -9.50 -16.06 11.98
N CYS A 66 -9.74 -15.59 10.77
CA CYS A 66 -10.17 -16.41 9.64
C CYS A 66 -8.97 -17.15 9.05
N LYS A 67 -8.94 -18.47 9.18
CA LYS A 67 -7.78 -19.28 8.75
C LYS A 67 -7.62 -19.38 7.24
N SER A 68 -8.70 -19.24 6.47
CA SER A 68 -8.60 -19.10 5.01
C SER A 68 -7.90 -17.81 4.61
N ALA A 69 -8.25 -16.69 5.24
CA ALA A 69 -7.58 -15.42 5.02
C ALA A 69 -6.09 -15.49 5.43
N ALA A 70 -5.78 -16.09 6.60
CA ALA A 70 -4.39 -16.27 7.03
C ALA A 70 -3.55 -17.06 6.01
N ARG A 71 -4.10 -18.12 5.40
CA ARG A 71 -3.41 -18.89 4.36
C ARG A 71 -3.13 -18.05 3.12
N ARG A 72 -4.12 -17.25 2.66
CA ARG A 72 -3.93 -16.38 1.50
C ARG A 72 -2.92 -15.26 1.77
N VAL A 73 -2.86 -14.72 2.99
CA VAL A 73 -1.79 -13.78 3.40
C VAL A 73 -0.41 -14.44 3.30
N VAL A 74 -0.27 -15.68 3.76
CA VAL A 74 1.00 -16.43 3.65
C VAL A 74 1.40 -16.64 2.18
N GLU A 75 0.46 -16.99 1.32
CA GLU A 75 0.69 -17.19 -0.10
C GLU A 75 1.09 -15.88 -0.82
N LEU A 76 0.45 -14.78 -0.45
CA LEU A 76 0.72 -13.45 -1.00
C LEU A 76 2.07 -12.87 -0.54
N ALA A 77 2.59 -13.29 0.61
CA ALA A 77 3.70 -12.62 1.28
C ALA A 77 5.03 -12.71 0.52
N ASP A 78 5.39 -13.86 -0.05
CA ASP A 78 6.67 -14.00 -0.76
C ASP A 78 6.67 -13.21 -2.08
N PRO A 79 5.64 -13.29 -2.97
CA PRO A 79 5.55 -12.42 -4.13
C PRO A 79 5.55 -10.92 -3.78
N MET A 80 4.84 -10.54 -2.73
CA MET A 80 4.82 -9.15 -2.26
C MET A 80 6.21 -8.70 -1.78
N ASN A 81 6.96 -9.57 -1.11
CA ASN A 81 8.32 -9.23 -0.69
C ASN A 81 9.25 -8.97 -1.87
N GLU A 82 9.11 -9.68 -2.99
CA GLU A 82 9.87 -9.40 -4.21
C GLU A 82 9.50 -8.02 -4.79
N VAL A 83 8.21 -7.67 -4.79
CA VAL A 83 7.76 -6.32 -5.17
C VAL A 83 8.38 -5.26 -4.26
N VAL A 84 8.34 -5.47 -2.94
CA VAL A 84 8.89 -4.53 -1.94
C VAL A 84 10.39 -4.33 -2.13
N LYS A 85 11.15 -5.41 -2.33
CA LYS A 85 12.61 -5.35 -2.61
C LYS A 85 12.89 -4.53 -3.86
N LYS A 86 12.16 -4.81 -4.95
CA LYS A 86 12.35 -4.11 -6.22
C LYS A 86 11.96 -2.64 -6.11
N ALA A 87 10.81 -2.33 -5.52
CA ALA A 87 10.35 -0.97 -5.28
C ALA A 87 11.37 -0.16 -4.45
N ARG A 88 11.88 -0.76 -3.37
CA ARG A 88 12.94 -0.15 -2.54
C ARG A 88 14.21 0.14 -3.35
N SER A 89 14.65 -0.80 -4.19
CA SER A 89 15.84 -0.61 -5.05
C SER A 89 15.67 0.48 -6.09
N MET A 90 14.43 0.84 -6.44
CA MET A 90 14.11 1.96 -7.33
C MET A 90 14.03 3.31 -6.60
N GLY A 91 14.10 3.34 -5.26
CA GLY A 91 13.98 4.54 -4.46
C GLY A 91 12.55 4.90 -4.06
N ILE A 92 11.60 4.00 -4.20
CA ILE A 92 10.22 4.15 -3.70
C ILE A 92 10.24 4.10 -2.17
N LEU A 93 9.52 5.01 -1.52
CA LEU A 93 9.34 4.98 -0.06
C LEU A 93 8.45 3.79 0.32
N ILE A 94 8.97 2.90 1.18
CA ILE A 94 8.20 1.78 1.70
C ILE A 94 7.61 2.14 3.06
N ILE A 95 6.30 1.95 3.20
CA ILE A 95 5.56 2.16 4.47
C ILE A 95 4.87 0.85 4.84
N HIS A 96 5.32 0.22 5.90
CA HIS A 96 4.67 -0.94 6.50
C HIS A 96 3.60 -0.45 7.47
N ALA A 97 2.36 -0.88 7.26
CA ALA A 97 1.22 -0.43 8.03
C ALA A 97 0.46 -1.60 8.68
N PRO A 98 1.08 -2.32 9.64
CA PRO A 98 0.43 -3.40 10.38
C PRO A 98 -0.43 -2.81 11.48
N SER A 99 -1.68 -2.46 11.16
CA SER A 99 -2.60 -1.77 12.08
C SER A 99 -2.79 -2.53 13.40
N SER A 100 -2.97 -1.77 14.47
CA SER A 100 -3.20 -2.23 15.85
C SER A 100 -1.99 -2.90 16.51
N VAL A 101 -0.90 -3.18 15.77
CA VAL A 101 0.29 -3.87 16.33
C VAL A 101 1.59 -3.09 16.10
N VAL A 102 1.51 -1.82 15.77
CA VAL A 102 2.71 -0.97 15.59
C VAL A 102 3.55 -0.84 16.86
N ASP A 103 2.95 -1.05 18.03
CA ASP A 103 3.66 -1.05 19.33
C ASP A 103 4.69 -2.18 19.44
N PHE A 104 4.51 -3.28 18.72
CA PHE A 104 5.55 -4.31 18.58
C PHE A 104 6.86 -3.73 18.06
N TYR A 105 6.79 -2.66 17.27
CA TYR A 105 7.92 -1.99 16.62
C TYR A 105 8.39 -0.72 17.34
N LYS A 106 7.91 -0.41 18.56
CA LYS A 106 8.17 0.85 19.27
C LYS A 106 9.65 1.24 19.38
N SER A 107 10.56 0.26 19.46
CA SER A 107 12.00 0.48 19.51
C SER A 107 12.68 0.49 18.13
N ALA A 108 12.00 0.05 17.08
CA ALA A 108 12.56 -0.08 15.74
C ALA A 108 12.88 1.32 15.14
N PRO A 109 14.02 1.47 14.47
CA PRO A 109 14.37 2.74 13.83
C PRO A 109 13.34 3.16 12.76
N GLN A 110 12.68 2.23 12.08
CA GLN A 110 11.64 2.50 11.09
C GLN A 110 10.37 3.10 11.71
N ARG A 111 10.02 2.66 12.94
CA ARG A 111 8.90 3.26 13.69
C ARG A 111 9.26 4.67 14.17
N LYS A 112 10.46 4.84 14.70
CA LYS A 112 10.97 6.14 15.10
C LYS A 112 11.08 7.11 13.93
N TYR A 113 11.47 6.62 12.76
CA TYR A 113 11.51 7.40 11.53
C TYR A 113 10.12 7.94 11.15
N ALA A 114 9.08 7.11 11.21
CA ALA A 114 7.71 7.55 10.96
C ALA A 114 7.25 8.62 11.98
N GLN A 115 7.49 8.39 13.26
CA GLN A 115 7.14 9.32 14.35
C GLN A 115 7.90 10.64 14.29
N GLY A 116 9.14 10.63 13.78
CA GLY A 116 9.99 11.80 13.67
C GLY A 116 9.72 12.66 12.44
N ALA A 117 8.80 12.29 11.55
CA ALA A 117 8.47 13.10 10.39
C ALA A 117 7.80 14.42 10.83
N PRO A 118 8.30 15.60 10.35
CA PRO A 118 7.74 16.88 10.73
C PRO A 118 6.26 16.99 10.43
N PHE A 119 5.50 17.60 11.34
CA PHE A 119 4.07 17.82 11.13
C PHE A 119 3.80 18.58 9.84
N ALA A 120 2.90 18.03 9.02
CA ALA A 120 2.40 18.68 7.82
C ALA A 120 0.87 18.76 7.90
N LYS A 121 0.32 19.95 7.69
CA LYS A 121 -1.13 20.16 7.64
C LYS A 121 -1.68 19.52 6.36
N SER A 122 -2.62 18.58 6.50
CA SER A 122 -3.32 17.99 5.36
C SER A 122 -4.30 18.99 4.72
N PRO A 123 -4.53 18.90 3.39
CA PRO A 123 -5.43 19.83 2.68
C PRO A 123 -6.89 19.69 3.11
N VAL A 124 -7.27 18.50 3.61
CA VAL A 124 -8.59 18.21 4.18
C VAL A 124 -8.41 17.56 5.55
N PRO A 125 -9.43 17.62 6.44
CA PRO A 125 -9.35 16.92 7.73
C PRO A 125 -9.13 15.43 7.56
N LEU A 126 -8.20 14.88 8.33
CA LEU A 126 -8.03 13.42 8.42
C LEU A 126 -9.17 12.82 9.23
N SER A 127 -9.48 11.56 8.94
CA SER A 127 -10.52 10.81 9.63
C SER A 127 -10.24 10.69 11.12
N VAL A 128 -11.26 10.97 11.95
CA VAL A 128 -11.17 10.97 13.42
C VAL A 128 -11.98 9.87 14.09
N LYS A 129 -13.05 9.38 13.44
CA LYS A 129 -13.85 8.27 13.97
C LYS A 129 -13.08 6.96 13.89
N GLU A 130 -13.20 6.16 14.93
CA GLU A 130 -12.41 4.91 15.04
C GLU A 130 -13.22 3.67 14.65
N ARG A 131 -12.48 2.67 14.17
CA ARG A 131 -12.93 1.29 14.01
C ARG A 131 -11.72 0.37 14.21
N TRP A 132 -11.91 -0.68 14.99
CA TRP A 132 -10.87 -1.69 15.23
C TRP A 132 -9.51 -1.08 15.66
N GLY A 133 -9.57 -0.21 16.67
CA GLY A 133 -8.39 0.35 17.32
C GLY A 133 -7.62 1.42 16.54
N THR A 134 -8.08 1.82 15.35
CA THR A 134 -7.48 2.94 14.60
C THR A 134 -8.55 3.88 14.05
N LYS A 135 -8.13 5.07 13.65
CA LYS A 135 -9.00 5.98 12.88
C LYS A 135 -9.43 5.28 11.59
N TRP A 136 -10.62 5.66 11.10
CA TRP A 136 -11.21 5.01 9.94
C TRP A 136 -11.82 6.03 8.98
N CYS A 137 -11.48 5.94 7.69
CA CYS A 137 -12.11 6.70 6.63
C CYS A 137 -13.34 5.94 6.14
N TRP A 138 -14.50 6.34 6.64
CA TRP A 138 -15.78 5.70 6.36
C TRP A 138 -16.21 5.89 4.91
N PRO A 139 -16.99 4.93 4.35
CA PRO A 139 -17.67 5.10 3.07
C PRO A 139 -18.49 6.40 3.06
N ASP A 140 -18.54 7.03 1.90
CA ASP A 140 -19.44 8.15 1.64
C ASP A 140 -20.53 7.69 0.66
N PRO A 141 -21.76 7.43 1.13
CA PRO A 141 -22.84 6.93 0.29
C PRO A 141 -23.24 7.89 -0.86
N ALA A 142 -22.88 9.17 -0.75
CA ALA A 142 -23.10 10.14 -1.82
C ALA A 142 -22.06 10.03 -2.93
N PHE A 143 -20.90 9.46 -2.65
CA PHE A 143 -19.79 9.37 -3.59
C PHE A 143 -19.57 7.94 -4.13
N GLU A 144 -19.59 6.94 -3.26
CA GLU A 144 -19.41 5.53 -3.63
C GLU A 144 -20.68 4.72 -3.41
N GLY A 145 -21.01 3.82 -4.31
CA GLY A 145 -22.12 2.87 -4.12
C GLY A 145 -21.81 1.86 -3.01
N VAL A 146 -22.80 1.03 -2.69
CA VAL A 146 -22.64 -0.10 -1.78
C VAL A 146 -21.61 -1.08 -2.36
N LEU A 147 -20.81 -1.70 -1.50
CA LEU A 147 -19.90 -2.76 -1.91
C LEU A 147 -20.67 -3.88 -2.64
N PRO A 148 -20.12 -4.43 -3.74
CA PRO A 148 -20.80 -5.44 -4.55
C PRO A 148 -20.83 -6.85 -3.92
N ILE A 149 -20.44 -6.96 -2.66
CA ILE A 149 -20.44 -8.19 -1.86
C ILE A 149 -21.10 -7.93 -0.50
N ASP A 150 -21.71 -8.95 0.06
CA ASP A 150 -22.17 -8.93 1.47
C ASP A 150 -21.05 -9.43 2.38
N ASP A 151 -20.45 -8.53 3.15
CA ASP A 151 -19.45 -8.82 4.16
C ASP A 151 -19.97 -8.66 5.60
N SER A 152 -21.27 -8.66 5.80
CA SER A 152 -21.92 -8.48 7.10
C SER A 152 -21.59 -9.59 8.12
N ASP A 153 -21.16 -10.77 7.64
CA ASP A 153 -20.64 -11.87 8.43
C ASP A 153 -19.12 -11.82 8.64
N MET A 154 -18.51 -10.68 8.37
CA MET A 154 -17.05 -10.44 8.38
C MET A 154 -16.28 -11.25 7.31
N GLY A 155 -16.96 -11.86 6.34
CA GLY A 155 -16.40 -12.46 5.14
C GLY A 155 -15.52 -13.70 5.36
N CYS A 156 -15.70 -14.46 6.44
CA CYS A 156 -14.94 -15.69 6.66
C CYS A 156 -15.33 -16.77 5.66
N SER A 157 -14.38 -17.19 4.83
CA SER A 157 -14.56 -18.25 3.82
C SER A 157 -14.18 -19.66 4.29
N CYS A 158 -13.89 -19.85 5.59
CA CYS A 158 -13.65 -21.18 6.14
C CYS A 158 -14.92 -22.06 6.10
N PRO A 159 -14.77 -23.39 5.99
CA PRO A 159 -15.90 -24.31 6.18
C PRO A 159 -16.45 -24.20 7.61
N GLU A 160 -17.65 -24.75 7.82
CA GLU A 160 -18.24 -24.82 9.16
C GLU A 160 -17.46 -25.79 10.08
N PRO A 161 -17.33 -25.50 11.39
CA PRO A 161 -17.78 -24.27 12.03
C PRO A 161 -16.91 -23.07 11.65
N LYS A 162 -17.54 -21.90 11.51
CA LYS A 162 -16.81 -20.65 11.20
C LYS A 162 -15.79 -20.31 12.31
N CYS A 163 -14.73 -19.65 11.92
CA CYS A 163 -13.70 -19.20 12.86
C CYS A 163 -14.26 -18.15 13.84
N ALA A 164 -13.97 -18.26 15.12
CA ALA A 164 -14.32 -17.25 16.11
C ALA A 164 -13.52 -15.96 15.86
N ILE A 165 -14.23 -14.83 15.80
CA ILE A 165 -13.63 -13.52 15.63
C ILE A 165 -12.85 -13.15 16.89
N ARG A 166 -11.57 -12.88 16.74
CA ARG A 166 -10.66 -12.48 17.82
C ARG A 166 -9.45 -11.73 17.25
N GLU A 167 -8.75 -11.00 18.05
CA GLU A 167 -7.42 -10.51 17.69
C GLU A 167 -6.43 -11.68 17.68
N ALA A 168 -5.87 -11.99 16.52
CA ALA A 168 -5.02 -13.16 16.31
C ALA A 168 -3.59 -12.79 15.90
N TRP A 169 -3.40 -11.56 15.43
CA TRP A 169 -2.13 -11.05 14.90
C TRP A 169 -1.32 -10.38 15.99
N THR A 170 0.00 -10.42 15.85
CA THR A 170 0.94 -9.79 16.78
C THR A 170 1.91 -8.83 16.12
N LYS A 171 2.12 -8.97 14.81
CA LYS A 171 3.03 -8.17 13.99
C LYS A 171 2.79 -8.40 12.50
N GLN A 172 3.57 -7.73 11.66
CA GLN A 172 3.64 -8.07 10.24
C GLN A 172 4.26 -9.46 10.03
N ILE A 173 3.79 -10.20 9.03
CA ILE A 173 4.39 -11.48 8.64
C ILE A 173 5.88 -11.32 8.29
N LYS A 174 6.73 -12.17 8.84
CA LYS A 174 8.19 -12.07 8.70
C LYS A 174 8.71 -12.25 7.27
N ARG A 175 7.90 -12.83 6.37
CA ARG A 175 8.26 -13.04 4.97
C ARG A 175 8.45 -11.73 4.19
N ILE A 176 7.82 -10.64 4.65
CA ILE A 176 8.01 -9.30 4.10
C ILE A 176 9.07 -8.59 4.91
N GLY A 177 10.23 -8.35 4.30
CA GLY A 177 11.38 -7.72 4.94
C GLY A 177 11.16 -6.23 5.22
N ILE A 178 11.53 -5.80 6.42
CA ILE A 178 11.56 -4.40 6.84
C ILE A 178 13.03 -3.98 6.90
N GLU A 179 13.42 -2.98 6.14
CA GLU A 179 14.82 -2.58 5.99
C GLU A 179 15.08 -1.13 6.39
N LYS A 180 16.35 -0.75 6.41
CA LYS A 180 16.76 0.65 6.67
C LYS A 180 16.18 1.57 5.60
N GLY A 181 15.52 2.64 6.02
CA GLY A 181 14.88 3.62 5.13
C GLY A 181 13.38 3.41 4.96
N ASP A 182 12.86 2.23 5.32
CA ASP A 182 11.42 2.02 5.39
C ASP A 182 10.80 2.78 6.59
N ALA A 183 9.50 2.93 6.57
CA ALA A 183 8.74 3.47 7.69
C ALA A 183 7.73 2.43 8.21
N ILE A 184 7.39 2.50 9.51
CA ILE A 184 6.34 1.69 10.12
C ILE A 184 5.35 2.62 10.81
N THR A 185 4.09 2.62 10.35
CA THR A 185 3.02 3.39 10.98
C THR A 185 1.65 2.91 10.51
N ASP A 186 0.66 2.97 11.40
CA ASP A 186 -0.77 2.80 11.09
C ASP A 186 -1.57 4.10 11.32
N ASN A 187 -0.85 5.20 11.54
CA ASN A 187 -1.42 6.51 11.86
C ASN A 187 -1.51 7.38 10.60
N GLY A 188 -2.68 7.93 10.31
CA GLY A 188 -2.90 8.75 9.12
C GLY A 188 -2.11 10.05 9.10
N GLN A 189 -1.93 10.71 10.26
CA GLN A 189 -1.14 11.95 10.32
C GLN A 189 0.35 11.67 10.11
N GLU A 190 0.89 10.61 10.73
CA GLU A 190 2.29 10.23 10.52
C GLU A 190 2.53 9.82 9.06
N THR A 191 1.59 9.07 8.45
CA THR A 191 1.66 8.74 7.03
C THR A 191 1.69 10.01 6.18
N TYR A 192 0.78 10.95 6.42
CA TYR A 192 0.75 12.20 5.66
C TYR A 192 2.03 13.04 5.86
N ASN A 193 2.56 13.10 7.08
CA ASN A 193 3.82 13.77 7.41
C ASN A 193 5.00 13.19 6.60
N LEU A 194 5.10 11.85 6.53
CA LEU A 194 6.11 11.14 5.72
C LEU A 194 5.98 11.50 4.24
N LEU A 195 4.76 11.44 3.70
CA LEU A 195 4.50 11.79 2.30
C LEU A 195 4.88 13.23 1.98
N ALA A 196 4.54 14.17 2.86
CA ALA A 196 4.89 15.58 2.70
C ALA A 196 6.40 15.81 2.82
N MET A 197 7.06 15.26 3.83
CA MET A 197 8.51 15.36 4.05
C MET A 197 9.30 14.83 2.84
N LYS A 198 8.84 13.74 2.23
CA LYS A 198 9.49 13.10 1.08
C LYS A 198 9.01 13.63 -0.27
N LYS A 199 8.09 14.61 -0.29
CA LYS A 199 7.49 15.16 -1.53
C LYS A 199 6.87 14.04 -2.39
N ILE A 200 6.15 13.13 -1.75
CA ILE A 200 5.46 12.04 -2.42
C ILE A 200 4.14 12.54 -2.99
N ASP A 201 3.94 12.34 -4.28
CA ASP A 201 2.70 12.66 -4.99
C ASP A 201 1.90 11.40 -5.32
N ASN A 202 2.57 10.26 -5.48
CA ASN A 202 1.99 9.00 -5.93
C ASN A 202 2.02 7.97 -4.80
N VAL A 203 0.91 7.28 -4.58
CA VAL A 203 0.76 6.26 -3.52
C VAL A 203 0.23 4.97 -4.12
N ILE A 204 1.00 3.91 -3.96
CA ILE A 204 0.58 2.55 -4.31
C ILE A 204 0.10 1.86 -3.04
N LEU A 205 -1.09 1.27 -3.06
CA LEU A 205 -1.63 0.45 -1.98
C LEU A 205 -1.55 -1.03 -2.38
N CYS A 206 -1.19 -1.89 -1.42
CA CYS A 206 -1.30 -3.35 -1.48
C CYS A 206 -1.58 -3.91 -0.09
N GLY A 207 -1.80 -5.22 0.02
CA GLY A 207 -2.08 -5.88 1.31
C GLY A 207 -3.56 -6.16 1.52
N VAL A 208 -3.99 -6.33 2.78
CA VAL A 208 -5.29 -6.91 3.10
C VAL A 208 -6.05 -6.13 4.20
N HIS A 209 -7.38 -6.28 4.29
CA HIS A 209 -8.24 -6.82 3.24
C HIS A 209 -8.87 -5.67 2.46
N LEU A 210 -9.07 -5.86 1.16
CA LEU A 210 -9.43 -4.77 0.24
C LEU A 210 -10.73 -4.07 0.62
N ASN A 211 -11.81 -4.82 0.89
CA ASN A 211 -13.12 -4.28 1.28
C ASN A 211 -13.12 -3.62 2.68
N MET A 212 -12.07 -3.79 3.46
CA MET A 212 -11.95 -3.29 4.83
C MET A 212 -10.77 -2.33 4.99
N CYS A 213 -9.64 -2.84 5.45
CA CYS A 213 -8.49 -2.04 5.86
C CYS A 213 -7.85 -1.25 4.70
N VAL A 214 -7.68 -1.88 3.53
CA VAL A 214 -7.06 -1.21 2.37
C VAL A 214 -7.91 -0.02 1.89
N LEU A 215 -9.25 -0.13 1.92
CA LEU A 215 -10.14 0.99 1.65
C LEU A 215 -10.23 1.98 2.80
N GLY A 216 -10.34 1.52 4.04
CA GLY A 216 -10.86 2.32 5.17
C GLY A 216 -9.84 2.79 6.21
N ARG A 217 -8.63 2.22 6.29
CA ARG A 217 -7.62 2.69 7.24
C ARG A 217 -7.21 4.14 6.97
N PRO A 218 -6.67 4.88 7.97
CA PRO A 218 -6.36 6.31 7.82
C PRO A 218 -5.17 6.58 6.86
N PHE A 219 -4.55 5.53 6.39
CA PHE A 219 -3.53 5.52 5.32
C PHE A 219 -4.02 4.77 4.07
N GLY A 220 -5.26 4.29 4.08
CA GLY A 220 -5.87 3.52 2.99
C GLY A 220 -6.33 4.37 1.82
N ILE A 221 -6.93 3.73 0.83
CA ILE A 221 -7.30 4.34 -0.46
C ILE A 221 -8.16 5.59 -0.27
N ARG A 222 -9.26 5.50 0.51
CA ARG A 222 -10.19 6.63 0.70
C ARG A 222 -9.49 7.87 1.24
N GLN A 223 -8.64 7.68 2.26
CA GLN A 223 -7.95 8.81 2.88
C GLN A 223 -6.89 9.39 1.95
N MET A 224 -6.12 8.56 1.26
CA MET A 224 -5.05 9.04 0.37
C MET A 224 -5.61 9.80 -0.84
N VAL A 225 -6.74 9.34 -1.41
CA VAL A 225 -7.46 10.06 -2.47
C VAL A 225 -7.99 11.40 -1.93
N LYS A 226 -8.63 11.41 -0.75
CA LYS A 226 -9.18 12.65 -0.15
C LYS A 226 -8.11 13.70 0.14
N VAL A 227 -6.89 13.31 0.49
CA VAL A 227 -5.77 14.25 0.69
C VAL A 227 -5.03 14.61 -0.61
N GLY A 228 -5.60 14.24 -1.77
CA GLY A 228 -5.13 14.70 -3.09
C GLY A 228 -3.90 13.95 -3.62
N LYS A 229 -3.65 12.72 -3.18
CA LYS A 229 -2.58 11.89 -3.76
C LYS A 229 -3.06 11.18 -5.03
N ASN A 230 -2.14 10.96 -5.97
CA ASN A 230 -2.35 10.05 -7.09
C ASN A 230 -2.28 8.62 -6.53
N VAL A 231 -3.40 7.96 -6.37
CA VAL A 231 -3.47 6.63 -5.76
C VAL A 231 -3.64 5.56 -6.82
N ALA A 232 -2.98 4.43 -6.66
CA ALA A 232 -3.24 3.23 -7.45
C ALA A 232 -3.21 1.99 -6.53
N LEU A 233 -4.13 1.05 -6.77
CA LEU A 233 -4.13 -0.24 -6.11
C LEU A 233 -3.34 -1.26 -6.94
N MET A 234 -2.42 -1.97 -6.32
CA MET A 234 -1.78 -3.16 -6.92
C MET A 234 -2.72 -4.35 -6.73
N ARG A 235 -3.61 -4.57 -7.74
CA ARG A 235 -4.80 -5.43 -7.62
C ARG A 235 -4.52 -6.91 -7.45
N ASP A 236 -3.38 -7.39 -7.91
CA ASP A 236 -2.94 -8.78 -7.74
C ASP A 236 -2.16 -9.00 -6.41
N MET A 237 -1.92 -7.93 -5.65
CA MET A 237 -1.27 -7.96 -4.33
C MET A 237 -2.25 -7.58 -3.21
N THR A 238 -3.51 -8.04 -3.33
CA THR A 238 -4.56 -7.81 -2.32
C THR A 238 -5.51 -9.01 -2.25
N ASP A 239 -6.28 -9.09 -1.18
CA ASP A 239 -7.33 -10.07 -0.96
C ASP A 239 -8.53 -9.41 -0.26
N THR A 240 -9.70 -9.97 -0.42
CA THR A 240 -10.96 -9.47 0.13
C THR A 240 -11.50 -10.42 1.20
N MET A 241 -12.04 -9.92 2.31
CA MET A 241 -12.84 -10.72 3.23
C MET A 241 -14.22 -10.93 2.61
N TYR A 242 -14.41 -12.07 1.96
CA TYR A 242 -15.66 -12.47 1.33
C TYR A 242 -15.94 -13.95 1.53
N ASN A 243 -17.16 -14.24 1.98
CA ASN A 243 -17.71 -15.59 2.11
C ASN A 243 -18.54 -15.93 0.86
N PRO A 244 -18.14 -16.92 0.02
CA PRO A 244 -18.89 -17.31 -1.18
C PRO A 244 -20.34 -17.75 -0.93
N GLN A 245 -20.72 -18.06 0.31
CA GLN A 245 -22.09 -18.38 0.69
C GLN A 245 -22.98 -17.13 0.91
N ARG A 246 -22.38 -15.95 0.85
CA ARG A 246 -23.09 -14.65 0.97
C ARG A 246 -23.28 -14.05 -0.41
N PRO A 247 -24.30 -13.17 -0.58
CA PRO A 247 -24.47 -12.44 -1.84
C PRO A 247 -23.17 -11.78 -2.33
N PRO A 248 -22.88 -11.83 -3.63
CA PRO A 248 -23.71 -12.35 -4.74
C PRO A 248 -23.60 -13.87 -4.99
N GLY A 249 -22.96 -14.64 -4.11
CA GLY A 249 -22.88 -16.11 -4.22
C GLY A 249 -21.93 -16.59 -5.33
N VAL A 250 -20.84 -15.86 -5.55
CA VAL A 250 -19.78 -16.20 -6.51
C VAL A 250 -18.58 -16.82 -5.78
N ASP A 251 -17.63 -17.40 -6.52
CA ASP A 251 -16.38 -17.86 -5.90
C ASP A 251 -15.60 -16.70 -5.25
N HIS A 252 -14.70 -17.05 -4.33
CA HIS A 252 -13.96 -16.05 -3.53
C HIS A 252 -13.21 -15.03 -4.40
N PHE A 253 -12.56 -15.49 -5.45
CA PHE A 253 -11.71 -14.62 -6.28
C PHE A 253 -12.54 -13.76 -7.23
N THR A 254 -13.70 -14.24 -7.69
CA THR A 254 -14.68 -13.41 -8.37
C THR A 254 -15.22 -12.32 -7.43
N GLY A 255 -15.47 -12.65 -6.15
CA GLY A 255 -15.83 -11.66 -5.14
C GLY A 255 -14.73 -10.60 -4.95
N ASN A 256 -13.46 -11.00 -4.94
CA ASN A 256 -12.32 -10.06 -4.90
C ASN A 256 -12.30 -9.13 -6.13
N ASP A 257 -12.51 -9.68 -7.33
CA ASP A 257 -12.57 -8.88 -8.57
C ASP A 257 -13.73 -7.88 -8.59
N LEU A 258 -14.87 -8.24 -8.00
CA LEU A 258 -15.99 -7.30 -7.85
C LEU A 258 -15.60 -6.09 -6.98
N VAL A 259 -14.90 -6.31 -5.85
CA VAL A 259 -14.43 -5.22 -5.00
C VAL A 259 -13.32 -4.40 -5.70
N ILE A 260 -12.43 -5.05 -6.47
CA ILE A 260 -11.46 -4.35 -7.32
C ILE A 260 -12.18 -3.44 -8.32
N GLY A 261 -13.25 -3.95 -8.97
CA GLY A 261 -14.09 -3.17 -9.89
C GLY A 261 -14.74 -1.96 -9.21
N HIS A 262 -15.20 -2.09 -7.97
CA HIS A 262 -15.71 -0.99 -7.15
C HIS A 262 -14.62 0.07 -6.88
N VAL A 263 -13.40 -0.35 -6.55
CA VAL A 263 -12.26 0.57 -6.36
C VAL A 263 -11.94 1.33 -7.66
N GLU A 264 -11.90 0.63 -8.79
CA GLU A 264 -11.62 1.20 -10.12
C GLU A 264 -12.66 2.23 -10.55
N ARG A 265 -13.89 2.04 -10.10
CA ARG A 265 -15.00 2.95 -10.43
C ARG A 265 -15.00 4.20 -9.58
N TYR A 266 -14.84 4.06 -8.28
CA TYR A 266 -15.11 5.14 -7.34
C TYR A 266 -13.88 5.83 -6.78
N TRP A 267 -12.74 5.12 -6.70
CA TRP A 267 -11.62 5.60 -5.91
C TRP A 267 -10.35 5.82 -6.69
N CYS A 268 -9.78 4.79 -7.27
CA CYS A 268 -8.49 4.91 -7.94
C CYS A 268 -8.30 3.80 -8.98
N PRO A 269 -7.46 4.04 -10.00
CA PRO A 269 -7.08 3.01 -10.94
C PRO A 269 -6.26 1.90 -10.26
N THR A 270 -6.14 0.78 -10.98
CA THR A 270 -5.37 -0.38 -10.54
C THR A 270 -4.34 -0.80 -11.58
N PHE A 271 -3.31 -1.51 -11.14
CA PHE A 271 -2.32 -2.16 -11.99
C PHE A 271 -1.87 -3.49 -11.36
N THR A 272 -1.00 -4.25 -12.02
CA THR A 272 -0.49 -5.53 -11.54
C THR A 272 1.01 -5.48 -11.26
N SER A 273 1.48 -6.34 -10.36
CA SER A 273 2.83 -6.38 -9.81
C SER A 273 3.94 -6.57 -10.85
N ASP A 274 3.62 -7.20 -11.99
CA ASP A 274 4.54 -7.38 -13.11
C ASP A 274 5.08 -6.06 -13.68
N ALA A 275 4.36 -4.94 -13.51
CA ALA A 275 4.87 -3.60 -13.85
C ALA A 275 6.10 -3.19 -13.02
N ILE A 276 6.32 -3.80 -11.85
CA ILE A 276 7.46 -3.54 -10.96
C ILE A 276 8.51 -4.64 -11.07
N VAL A 277 8.09 -5.92 -10.98
CA VAL A 277 9.02 -7.06 -10.91
C VAL A 277 9.22 -7.77 -12.25
N GLY A 278 8.41 -7.44 -13.26
CA GLY A 278 8.38 -8.18 -14.53
C GLY A 278 7.66 -9.51 -14.43
N GLY A 279 7.66 -10.27 -15.53
CA GLY A 279 7.06 -11.59 -15.57
C GLY A 279 5.55 -11.56 -15.75
N LYS A 280 4.81 -12.32 -14.93
CA LYS A 280 3.35 -12.41 -14.96
C LYS A 280 2.77 -11.89 -13.64
N PRO A 281 1.55 -11.31 -13.66
CA PRO A 281 0.82 -10.98 -12.45
C PRO A 281 0.69 -12.19 -11.51
N PHE A 282 0.74 -11.92 -10.21
CA PHE A 282 0.49 -12.96 -9.20
C PHE A 282 -0.94 -13.46 -9.30
N ARG A 283 -1.13 -14.73 -9.01
CA ARG A 283 -2.44 -15.39 -8.89
C ARG A 283 -2.38 -16.39 -7.75
N PHE A 284 -3.41 -16.42 -6.92
CA PHE A 284 -3.55 -17.42 -5.86
C PHE A 284 -3.68 -18.83 -6.45
N GLY A 285 -3.09 -19.83 -5.79
CA GLY A 285 -3.11 -21.23 -6.27
C GLY A 285 -4.50 -21.84 -6.35
N GLU A 286 -5.44 -21.37 -5.52
CA GLU A 286 -6.85 -21.78 -5.55
C GLU A 286 -7.65 -21.05 -6.64
N ASP A 287 -7.16 -19.96 -7.24
CA ASP A 287 -7.82 -19.25 -8.34
C ASP A 287 -7.58 -19.98 -9.66
N LYS A 288 -8.59 -20.69 -10.13
CA LYS A 288 -8.55 -21.52 -11.35
C LYS A 288 -9.08 -20.82 -12.60
N ARG A 289 -9.41 -19.54 -12.52
CA ARG A 289 -9.96 -18.75 -13.63
C ARG A 289 -8.91 -18.35 -14.64
#